data_59e8c1d05b8089705b23cc5bcd45343e
#
_entry.id   59e8c1d05b8089705b23cc5bcd45343e
#
_cell.length_a   1.000
_cell.length_b   1.000
_cell.length_c   1.000
_cell.angle_alpha   90.00
_cell.angle_beta   90.00
_cell.angle_gamma   90.00
#
_symmetry.space_group_name_H-M   'P 1'
#
loop_
_entity.id
_entity.type
_entity.pdbx_description
1 polymer ?
#
loop_
_entity_poly.entity_id
_entity_poly.type
_entity_poly.pdbx_seq_one_letter_code
_entity_poly.pdbx_strand_id
1 'polypeptide(L)'
;KAIAEMPDFKGYLSDLGGPSANMYQMGGKDTALCRRCKRPSCIHPKVCPNLNTDHQPLLEIYHAVDSLPGIKKSFIGSGVRYDLLLHQSKDAKTNQSTKEYTRELITRHVSGRLKVAPEHTSDKVLYLMRKPPFEQFYEFKRIFDKINKEAGLRQQIIPYFISSHPGCTEEDMAELAVITKKLDFHLEQVQDFTPTPMTVSTEAWYTGVHPYTLEPVFSAKTPREKLAQRMFFFWYKPEERKAIINELRKIGRND
;
A
#
# COMPACT_ATOMS: atom_id res chain seq x y z
N LYS A 1 21.07 18.33 -7.99
CA LYS A 1 21.80 19.38 -8.75
C LYS A 1 21.99 18.95 -10.20
N ALA A 2 22.69 17.85 -10.50
CA ALA A 2 22.98 17.44 -11.88
C ALA A 2 21.74 17.41 -12.80
N ILE A 3 20.60 16.94 -12.32
CA ILE A 3 19.34 16.95 -13.10
C ILE A 3 18.85 18.39 -13.36
N ALA A 4 18.98 19.29 -12.37
CA ALA A 4 18.55 20.68 -12.51
C ALA A 4 19.40 21.47 -13.52
N GLU A 5 20.61 20.99 -13.80
CA GLU A 5 21.56 21.59 -14.76
C GLU A 5 21.39 21.04 -16.19
N MET A 6 20.52 20.05 -16.41
CA MET A 6 20.26 19.50 -17.76
C MET A 6 19.54 20.51 -18.65
N PRO A 7 19.94 20.67 -19.92
CA PRO A 7 19.40 21.71 -20.81
C PRO A 7 17.88 21.67 -20.99
N ASP A 8 17.27 20.48 -20.98
CA ASP A 8 15.83 20.28 -21.21
C ASP A 8 15.02 20.13 -19.92
N PHE A 9 15.64 20.32 -18.76
CA PHE A 9 14.95 20.15 -17.49
C PHE A 9 13.98 21.31 -17.24
N LYS A 10 12.69 20.98 -17.06
CA LYS A 10 11.60 21.97 -16.89
C LYS A 10 11.33 22.34 -15.43
N GLY A 11 12.11 21.85 -14.49
CA GLY A 11 11.98 22.14 -13.07
C GLY A 11 11.07 21.18 -12.30
N TYR A 12 10.64 20.06 -12.87
CA TYR A 12 9.75 19.11 -12.23
C TYR A 12 10.44 17.77 -12.01
N LEU A 13 10.54 17.34 -10.76
CA LEU A 13 10.98 15.99 -10.40
C LEU A 13 9.72 15.10 -10.26
N SER A 14 9.65 14.04 -11.06
CA SER A 14 8.47 13.16 -11.11
C SER A 14 8.37 12.18 -9.94
N ASP A 15 9.50 11.81 -9.35
CA ASP A 15 9.55 10.94 -8.18
C ASP A 15 10.81 11.21 -7.36
N LEU A 16 10.64 11.78 -6.17
CA LEU A 16 11.68 11.97 -5.16
C LEU A 16 11.65 10.83 -4.12
N GLY A 17 10.90 9.79 -4.40
CA GLY A 17 10.73 8.63 -3.53
C GLY A 17 11.52 7.41 -4.00
N GLY A 18 11.02 6.27 -3.62
CA GLY A 18 11.48 4.94 -3.97
C GLY A 18 10.46 3.92 -3.46
N PRO A 19 10.69 2.63 -3.60
CA PRO A 19 9.79 1.62 -3.04
C PRO A 19 9.52 1.90 -1.56
N SER A 20 8.24 2.10 -1.19
CA SER A 20 7.83 2.60 0.14
C SER A 20 8.47 3.95 0.46
N ALA A 21 8.01 4.99 -0.25
CA ALA A 21 8.62 6.34 -0.26
C ALA A 21 8.84 6.97 1.13
N ASN A 22 8.07 6.57 2.14
CA ASN A 22 8.15 7.11 3.50
C ASN A 22 8.90 6.19 4.49
N MET A 23 9.85 5.39 4.03
CA MET A 23 10.65 4.52 4.90
C MET A 23 12.15 4.89 4.98
N TYR A 24 12.51 6.08 4.54
CA TYR A 24 13.89 6.54 4.59
C TYR A 24 14.42 6.60 6.03
N GLN A 25 15.58 6.01 6.28
CA GLN A 25 16.24 5.90 7.59
C GLN A 25 15.42 5.19 8.68
N MET A 26 14.37 4.46 8.32
CA MET A 26 13.60 3.65 9.26
C MET A 26 14.32 2.34 9.56
N GLY A 27 15.05 2.29 10.66
CA GLY A 27 15.78 1.13 11.15
C GLY A 27 15.58 0.92 12.65
N GLY A 28 16.23 -0.09 13.21
CA GLY A 28 16.21 -0.30 14.67
C GLY A 28 17.02 0.77 15.42
N LYS A 29 16.40 1.41 16.42
CA LYS A 29 17.05 2.42 17.29
C LYS A 29 18.20 1.81 18.07
N ASP A 30 17.99 0.63 18.65
CA ASP A 30 19.01 -0.17 19.31
C ASP A 30 19.37 -1.37 18.41
N THR A 31 20.55 -1.29 17.81
CA THR A 31 21.08 -2.34 16.91
C THR A 31 21.46 -3.62 17.65
N ALA A 32 21.82 -3.55 18.94
CA ALA A 32 22.15 -4.73 19.75
C ALA A 32 20.89 -5.57 20.02
N LEU A 33 19.75 -4.93 20.25
CA LEU A 33 18.45 -5.61 20.31
C LEU A 33 18.09 -6.25 18.96
N CYS A 34 18.31 -5.54 17.86
CA CYS A 34 17.99 -6.05 16.52
C CYS A 34 18.81 -7.30 16.17
N ARG A 35 20.10 -7.35 16.52
CA ARG A 35 20.98 -8.51 16.25
C ARG A 35 20.48 -9.80 16.92
N ARG A 36 19.74 -9.73 18.02
CA ARG A 36 19.19 -10.86 18.76
C ARG A 36 17.71 -11.08 18.51
N CYS A 37 17.09 -10.21 17.71
CA CYS A 37 15.66 -10.25 17.46
C CYS A 37 15.28 -11.42 16.53
N LYS A 38 14.25 -12.18 16.92
CA LYS A 38 13.68 -13.28 16.12
C LYS A 38 12.34 -12.91 15.46
N ARG A 39 11.92 -11.65 15.53
CA ARG A 39 10.68 -11.22 14.88
C ARG A 39 10.83 -11.29 13.37
N PRO A 40 9.88 -11.88 12.66
CA PRO A 40 9.93 -11.98 11.20
C PRO A 40 9.62 -10.65 10.49
N SER A 41 9.06 -9.66 11.21
CA SER A 41 8.74 -8.33 10.67
C SER A 41 8.81 -7.26 11.75
N CYS A 42 9.33 -6.07 11.40
CA CYS A 42 9.36 -4.90 12.29
C CYS A 42 8.05 -4.10 12.28
N ILE A 43 7.15 -4.39 11.35
CA ILE A 43 5.90 -3.62 11.17
C ILE A 43 4.63 -4.48 11.28
N HIS A 44 4.74 -5.80 11.27
CA HIS A 44 3.61 -6.71 11.35
C HIS A 44 3.80 -7.73 12.49
N PRO A 45 2.73 -8.12 13.23
CA PRO A 45 1.36 -7.57 13.21
C PRO A 45 1.25 -6.19 13.87
N LYS A 46 2.28 -5.77 14.58
CA LYS A 46 2.38 -4.44 15.23
C LYS A 46 3.77 -3.85 14.98
N VAL A 47 3.84 -2.54 14.83
CA VAL A 47 5.11 -1.82 14.70
C VAL A 47 6.00 -2.11 15.91
N CYS A 48 7.25 -2.45 15.65
CA CYS A 48 8.23 -2.74 16.70
C CYS A 48 8.55 -1.46 17.50
N PRO A 49 8.50 -1.47 18.83
CA PRO A 49 8.86 -0.28 19.63
C PRO A 49 10.30 0.21 19.40
N ASN A 50 11.18 -0.69 18.95
CA ASN A 50 12.56 -0.36 18.60
C ASN A 50 12.72 0.17 17.16
N LEU A 51 11.65 0.20 16.34
CA LEU A 51 11.71 0.77 15.00
C LEU A 51 11.71 2.30 15.09
N ASN A 52 12.67 2.95 14.44
CA ASN A 52 12.59 4.38 14.17
C ASN A 52 11.51 4.63 13.10
N THR A 53 10.50 5.41 13.45
CA THR A 53 9.41 5.81 12.53
C THR A 53 9.36 7.31 12.31
N ASP A 54 10.47 8.02 12.61
CA ASP A 54 10.57 9.46 12.44
C ASP A 54 10.65 9.83 10.95
N HIS A 55 9.79 10.74 10.52
CA HIS A 55 9.76 11.26 9.15
C HIS A 55 10.55 12.56 8.97
N GLN A 56 11.14 13.10 10.04
CA GLN A 56 11.91 14.34 9.99
C GLN A 56 13.04 14.31 8.93
N PRO A 57 13.82 13.21 8.76
CA PRO A 57 14.85 13.17 7.73
C PRO A 57 14.31 13.28 6.30
N LEU A 58 13.07 12.84 6.05
CA LEU A 58 12.43 13.02 4.75
C LEU A 58 11.98 14.45 4.52
N LEU A 59 11.41 15.11 5.52
CA LEU A 59 11.05 16.53 5.46
C LEU A 59 12.27 17.38 5.12
N GLU A 60 13.41 17.11 5.75
CA GLU A 60 14.67 17.81 5.47
C GLU A 60 15.13 17.63 4.02
N ILE A 61 15.00 16.40 3.48
CA ILE A 61 15.31 16.13 2.07
C ILE A 61 14.38 16.92 1.15
N TYR A 62 13.08 16.91 1.43
CA TYR A 62 12.09 17.59 0.59
C TYR A 62 12.33 19.11 0.59
N HIS A 63 12.54 19.71 1.75
CA HIS A 63 12.89 21.13 1.88
C HIS A 63 14.20 21.47 1.16
N ALA A 64 15.23 20.63 1.33
CA ALA A 64 16.51 20.83 0.67
C ALA A 64 16.40 20.74 -0.87
N VAL A 65 15.59 19.82 -1.38
CA VAL A 65 15.37 19.68 -2.83
C VAL A 65 14.55 20.84 -3.36
N ASP A 66 13.45 21.20 -2.71
CA ASP A 66 12.56 22.29 -3.15
C ASP A 66 13.25 23.67 -3.11
N SER A 67 14.30 23.82 -2.31
CA SER A 67 15.12 25.05 -2.23
C SER A 67 16.21 25.15 -3.31
N LEU A 68 16.44 24.08 -4.10
CA LEU A 68 17.48 24.11 -5.14
C LEU A 68 17.06 25.02 -6.32
N PRO A 69 17.98 25.86 -6.82
CA PRO A 69 17.74 26.61 -8.04
C PRO A 69 17.37 25.69 -9.20
N GLY A 70 16.36 26.05 -9.97
CA GLY A 70 15.87 25.27 -11.11
C GLY A 70 14.81 24.23 -10.75
N ILE A 71 14.59 23.89 -9.48
CA ILE A 71 13.48 23.03 -9.05
C ILE A 71 12.23 23.90 -8.81
N LYS A 72 11.16 23.61 -9.53
CA LYS A 72 9.84 24.25 -9.35
C LYS A 72 8.95 23.41 -8.44
N LYS A 73 9.00 22.08 -8.61
CA LYS A 73 8.27 21.12 -7.78
C LYS A 73 8.95 19.75 -7.79
N SER A 74 8.90 19.08 -6.67
CA SER A 74 9.25 17.68 -6.52
C SER A 74 8.00 16.86 -6.15
N PHE A 75 7.80 15.73 -6.82
CA PHE A 75 6.67 14.84 -6.58
C PHE A 75 7.13 13.49 -6.03
N ILE A 76 6.19 12.78 -5.42
CA ILE A 76 6.33 11.38 -5.00
C ILE A 76 5.43 10.55 -5.92
N GLY A 77 6.04 9.84 -6.85
CA GLY A 77 5.37 8.91 -7.78
C GLY A 77 5.26 7.49 -7.23
N SER A 78 6.09 7.16 -6.25
CA SER A 78 6.11 5.87 -5.55
C SER A 78 5.01 5.77 -4.49
N GLY A 79 4.63 4.53 -4.14
CA GLY A 79 3.64 4.30 -3.10
C GLY A 79 4.15 4.60 -1.69
N VAL A 80 3.25 5.00 -0.81
CA VAL A 80 3.55 5.26 0.61
C VAL A 80 2.95 4.19 1.52
N ARG A 81 3.62 3.93 2.63
CA ARG A 81 3.14 3.07 3.72
C ARG A 81 2.25 3.89 4.65
N TYR A 82 0.95 3.88 4.39
CA TYR A 82 -0.02 4.62 5.19
C TYR A 82 -0.13 4.12 6.64
N ASP A 83 0.15 2.85 6.88
CA ASP A 83 0.21 2.27 8.23
C ASP A 83 1.28 2.93 9.12
N LEU A 84 2.40 3.35 8.55
CA LEU A 84 3.42 4.12 9.26
C LEU A 84 3.02 5.59 9.47
N LEU A 85 2.19 6.15 8.59
CA LEU A 85 1.63 7.50 8.78
C LEU A 85 0.56 7.54 9.89
N LEU A 86 -0.12 6.41 10.13
CA LEU A 86 -1.11 6.25 11.20
C LEU A 86 -0.50 5.85 12.54
N HIS A 87 0.74 5.33 12.51
CA HIS A 87 1.39 4.82 13.71
C HIS A 87 1.63 5.91 14.75
N GLN A 88 1.22 5.64 15.99
CA GLN A 88 1.49 6.50 17.14
C GLN A 88 2.71 5.99 17.90
N SER A 89 3.80 6.73 17.81
CA SER A 89 5.00 6.50 18.60
C SER A 89 4.79 6.95 20.07
N LYS A 90 5.59 6.41 20.99
CA LYS A 90 5.66 6.95 22.35
C LYS A 90 6.34 8.32 22.42
N ASP A 91 7.11 8.68 21.41
CA ASP A 91 7.80 9.96 21.29
C ASP A 91 6.90 10.99 20.58
N ALA A 92 6.60 12.07 21.29
CA ALA A 92 5.76 13.14 20.79
C ALA A 92 6.37 13.87 19.57
N LYS A 93 7.71 14.00 19.51
CA LYS A 93 8.39 14.64 18.37
C LYS A 93 8.22 13.80 17.11
N THR A 94 8.38 12.47 17.20
CA THR A 94 8.13 11.55 16.10
C THR A 94 6.68 11.64 15.60
N ASN A 95 5.70 11.76 16.51
CA ASN A 95 4.31 11.92 16.11
C ASN A 95 4.06 13.26 15.40
N GLN A 96 4.73 14.31 15.85
CA GLN A 96 4.62 15.62 15.22
C GLN A 96 5.24 15.62 13.82
N SER A 97 6.46 15.09 13.65
CA SER A 97 7.11 14.98 12.34
C SER A 97 6.29 14.13 11.34
N THR A 98 5.64 13.06 11.82
CA THR A 98 4.75 12.23 11.01
C THR A 98 3.51 13.00 10.52
N LYS A 99 2.91 13.83 11.38
CA LYS A 99 1.78 14.69 10.99
C LYS A 99 2.19 15.75 9.96
N GLU A 100 3.32 16.40 10.19
CA GLU A 100 3.89 17.41 9.29
C GLU A 100 4.21 16.77 7.93
N TYR A 101 4.90 15.64 7.93
CA TYR A 101 5.21 14.89 6.73
C TYR A 101 3.93 14.50 5.95
N THR A 102 2.92 13.98 6.63
CA THR A 102 1.66 13.57 5.99
C THR A 102 0.99 14.77 5.32
N ARG A 103 0.95 15.92 5.98
CA ARG A 103 0.37 17.14 5.43
C ARG A 103 1.19 17.65 4.25
N GLU A 104 2.51 17.73 4.38
CA GLU A 104 3.39 18.22 3.33
C GLU A 104 3.37 17.31 2.11
N LEU A 105 3.46 15.99 2.30
CA LEU A 105 3.30 15.00 1.23
C LEU A 105 2.04 15.28 0.41
N ILE A 106 0.90 15.36 1.06
CA ILE A 106 -0.39 15.50 0.38
C ILE A 106 -0.52 16.88 -0.28
N THR A 107 -0.09 17.96 0.39
CA THR A 107 -0.30 19.32 -0.10
C THR A 107 0.72 19.78 -1.14
N ARG A 108 1.93 19.21 -1.15
CA ARG A 108 3.04 19.70 -1.97
C ARG A 108 3.61 18.67 -2.94
N HIS A 109 3.65 17.39 -2.57
CA HIS A 109 4.40 16.36 -3.30
C HIS A 109 3.52 15.34 -4.03
N VAL A 110 2.19 15.46 -3.94
CA VAL A 110 1.26 14.67 -4.75
C VAL A 110 0.89 15.44 -6.02
N SER A 111 1.12 14.84 -7.19
CA SER A 111 0.82 15.44 -8.49
C SER A 111 -0.65 15.25 -8.94
N GLY A 112 -1.58 15.17 -7.99
CA GLY A 112 -3.01 14.90 -8.21
C GLY A 112 -3.43 13.45 -7.91
N ARG A 113 -2.50 12.50 -7.91
CA ARG A 113 -2.80 11.06 -7.70
C ARG A 113 -1.78 10.43 -6.75
N LEU A 114 -2.22 10.00 -5.57
CA LEU A 114 -1.39 9.32 -4.60
C LEU A 114 -1.57 7.81 -4.70
N LYS A 115 -0.49 7.08 -4.97
CA LYS A 115 -0.49 5.62 -4.99
C LYS A 115 -0.36 5.08 -3.57
N VAL A 116 -1.24 4.16 -3.21
CA VAL A 116 -1.18 3.41 -1.95
C VAL A 116 -1.48 1.94 -2.21
N ALA A 117 -0.94 1.07 -1.40
CA ALA A 117 -1.05 -0.37 -1.58
C ALA A 117 -1.79 -1.04 -0.40
N PRO A 118 -3.14 -0.94 -0.33
CA PRO A 118 -3.92 -1.73 0.61
C PRO A 118 -3.82 -3.24 0.31
N GLU A 119 -3.52 -3.62 -0.92
CA GLU A 119 -3.30 -4.98 -1.43
C GLU A 119 -4.55 -5.84 -1.46
N HIS A 120 -5.38 -5.83 -0.44
CA HIS A 120 -6.64 -6.57 -0.34
C HIS A 120 -7.60 -5.88 0.65
N THR A 121 -8.86 -6.34 0.70
CA THR A 121 -9.87 -5.88 1.67
C THR A 121 -10.17 -6.93 2.76
N SER A 122 -9.82 -8.20 2.54
CA SER A 122 -9.98 -9.28 3.52
C SER A 122 -8.82 -9.28 4.52
N ASP A 123 -9.11 -9.09 5.79
CA ASP A 123 -8.08 -9.09 6.85
C ASP A 123 -7.37 -10.44 6.98
N LYS A 124 -8.04 -11.54 6.66
CA LYS A 124 -7.43 -12.89 6.59
C LYS A 124 -6.31 -12.91 5.54
N VAL A 125 -6.56 -12.39 4.36
CA VAL A 125 -5.58 -12.33 3.27
C VAL A 125 -4.48 -11.32 3.61
N LEU A 126 -4.83 -10.16 4.14
CA LEU A 126 -3.88 -9.13 4.58
C LEU A 126 -2.93 -9.64 5.68
N TYR A 127 -3.44 -10.46 6.60
CA TYR A 127 -2.60 -11.08 7.62
C TYR A 127 -1.52 -11.98 7.01
N LEU A 128 -1.89 -12.82 6.03
CA LEU A 128 -0.93 -13.66 5.29
C LEU A 128 0.07 -12.83 4.46
N MET A 129 -0.37 -11.69 3.92
CA MET A 129 0.49 -10.71 3.24
C MET A 129 1.38 -9.93 4.22
N ARG A 130 1.18 -10.06 5.54
CA ARG A 130 1.81 -9.23 6.58
C ARG A 130 1.55 -7.74 6.37
N LYS A 131 0.32 -7.41 5.97
CA LYS A 131 -0.19 -6.05 5.79
C LYS A 131 -1.09 -5.66 6.97
N PRO A 132 -1.31 -4.36 7.18
CA PRO A 132 -2.25 -3.88 8.19
C PRO A 132 -3.70 -4.26 7.81
N PRO A 133 -4.63 -4.32 8.79
CA PRO A 133 -6.04 -4.48 8.53
C PRO A 133 -6.59 -3.37 7.62
N PHE A 134 -7.60 -3.71 6.80
CA PHE A 134 -8.17 -2.77 5.82
C PHE A 134 -8.80 -1.53 6.46
N GLU A 135 -9.23 -1.60 7.72
CA GLU A 135 -9.72 -0.43 8.48
C GLU A 135 -8.70 0.72 8.52
N GLN A 136 -7.40 0.43 8.56
CA GLN A 136 -6.37 1.48 8.48
C GLN A 136 -6.37 2.22 7.14
N PHE A 137 -6.77 1.55 6.06
CA PHE A 137 -6.95 2.25 4.78
C PHE A 137 -8.11 3.25 4.84
N TYR A 138 -9.23 2.91 5.47
CA TYR A 138 -10.32 3.86 5.68
C TYR A 138 -9.89 5.05 6.53
N GLU A 139 -9.12 4.80 7.60
CA GLU A 139 -8.59 5.87 8.45
C GLU A 139 -7.66 6.81 7.66
N PHE A 140 -6.73 6.24 6.89
CA PHE A 140 -5.85 7.02 6.03
C PHE A 140 -6.63 7.83 4.99
N LYS A 141 -7.63 7.21 4.34
CA LYS A 141 -8.49 7.90 3.36
C LYS A 141 -9.20 9.10 3.99
N ARG A 142 -9.73 8.96 5.20
CA ARG A 142 -10.36 10.09 5.92
C ARG A 142 -9.38 11.24 6.16
N ILE A 143 -8.12 10.95 6.53
CA ILE A 143 -7.07 11.96 6.71
C ILE A 143 -6.73 12.62 5.38
N PHE A 144 -6.56 11.84 4.32
CA PHE A 144 -6.28 12.32 2.98
C PHE A 144 -7.37 13.27 2.48
N ASP A 145 -8.64 12.85 2.57
CA ASP A 145 -9.79 13.64 2.13
C ASP A 145 -9.92 14.95 2.93
N LYS A 146 -9.69 14.88 4.26
CA LYS A 146 -9.69 16.05 5.14
C LYS A 146 -8.63 17.07 4.72
N ILE A 147 -7.38 16.64 4.52
CA ILE A 147 -6.29 17.52 4.12
C ILE A 147 -6.55 18.13 2.74
N ASN A 148 -7.06 17.34 1.78
CA ASN A 148 -7.45 17.84 0.46
C ASN A 148 -8.50 18.96 0.56
N LYS A 149 -9.55 18.72 1.37
CA LYS A 149 -10.62 19.70 1.60
C LYS A 149 -10.08 20.99 2.22
N GLU A 150 -9.26 20.87 3.27
CA GLU A 150 -8.65 22.01 3.96
C GLU A 150 -7.72 22.84 3.04
N ALA A 151 -7.00 22.16 2.14
CA ALA A 151 -6.06 22.80 1.21
C ALA A 151 -6.70 23.21 -0.13
N GLY A 152 -8.02 22.99 -0.34
CA GLY A 152 -8.71 23.28 -1.59
C GLY A 152 -8.25 22.41 -2.77
N LEU A 153 -7.72 21.22 -2.52
CA LEU A 153 -7.19 20.30 -3.52
C LEU A 153 -8.24 19.27 -3.96
N ARG A 154 -8.05 18.71 -5.18
CA ARG A 154 -8.91 17.67 -5.77
C ARG A 154 -8.08 16.45 -6.18
N GLN A 155 -7.27 15.96 -5.26
CA GLN A 155 -6.42 14.81 -5.53
C GLN A 155 -7.17 13.50 -5.28
N GLN A 156 -6.66 12.41 -5.87
CA GLN A 156 -7.25 11.08 -5.78
C GLN A 156 -6.26 10.08 -5.18
N ILE A 157 -6.76 9.13 -4.40
CA ILE A 157 -6.03 7.92 -4.04
C ILE A 157 -6.17 6.92 -5.17
N ILE A 158 -5.05 6.32 -5.59
CA ILE A 158 -4.99 5.20 -6.52
C ILE A 158 -4.59 3.96 -5.74
N PRO A 159 -5.56 3.13 -5.35
CA PRO A 159 -5.27 1.93 -4.58
C PRO A 159 -4.73 0.83 -5.49
N TYR A 160 -3.74 0.10 -5.00
CA TYR A 160 -3.20 -1.10 -5.62
C TYR A 160 -3.75 -2.34 -4.92
N PHE A 161 -4.28 -3.29 -5.70
CA PHE A 161 -4.85 -4.54 -5.20
C PHE A 161 -4.24 -5.76 -5.88
N ILE A 162 -4.17 -6.87 -5.15
CA ILE A 162 -3.65 -8.16 -5.61
C ILE A 162 -4.73 -9.22 -5.45
N SER A 163 -4.99 -9.99 -6.52
CA SER A 163 -5.76 -11.23 -6.49
C SER A 163 -4.84 -12.45 -6.39
N SER A 164 -5.42 -13.60 -6.13
CA SER A 164 -4.73 -14.91 -6.17
C SER A 164 -3.55 -15.05 -5.21
N HIS A 165 -3.45 -14.18 -4.21
CA HIS A 165 -2.49 -14.36 -3.12
C HIS A 165 -2.85 -15.63 -2.32
N PRO A 166 -1.88 -16.36 -1.76
CA PRO A 166 -2.18 -17.44 -0.82
C PRO A 166 -3.21 -17.02 0.23
N GLY A 167 -4.23 -17.84 0.44
CA GLY A 167 -5.36 -17.59 1.33
C GLY A 167 -6.50 -16.78 0.73
N CYS A 168 -6.36 -16.24 -0.49
CA CYS A 168 -7.42 -15.51 -1.17
C CYS A 168 -8.36 -16.47 -1.92
N THR A 169 -9.66 -16.36 -1.67
CA THR A 169 -10.72 -17.12 -2.34
C THR A 169 -11.57 -16.23 -3.25
N GLU A 170 -12.47 -16.83 -4.01
CA GLU A 170 -13.44 -16.09 -4.84
C GLU A 170 -14.39 -15.25 -3.97
N GLU A 171 -14.77 -15.73 -2.78
CA GLU A 171 -15.58 -15.00 -1.82
C GLU A 171 -14.86 -13.73 -1.31
N ASP A 172 -13.57 -13.83 -1.00
CA ASP A 172 -12.75 -12.68 -0.61
C ASP A 172 -12.70 -11.63 -1.73
N MET A 173 -12.64 -12.06 -3.00
CA MET A 173 -12.65 -11.17 -4.15
C MET A 173 -14.03 -10.57 -4.44
N ALA A 174 -15.11 -11.32 -4.24
CA ALA A 174 -16.46 -10.80 -4.32
C ALA A 174 -16.70 -9.69 -3.30
N GLU A 175 -16.25 -9.88 -2.06
CA GLU A 175 -16.33 -8.84 -1.02
C GLU A 175 -15.46 -7.62 -1.37
N LEU A 176 -14.27 -7.83 -1.93
CA LEU A 176 -13.43 -6.73 -2.44
C LEU A 176 -14.18 -5.91 -3.50
N ALA A 177 -14.89 -6.56 -4.42
CA ALA A 177 -15.70 -5.86 -5.43
C ALA A 177 -16.81 -5.00 -4.78
N VAL A 178 -17.50 -5.53 -3.77
CA VAL A 178 -18.52 -4.79 -3.02
C VAL A 178 -17.92 -3.57 -2.32
N ILE A 179 -16.79 -3.74 -1.65
CA ILE A 179 -16.11 -2.66 -0.92
C ILE A 179 -15.61 -1.58 -1.89
N THR A 180 -14.94 -1.97 -2.97
CA THR A 180 -14.42 -1.01 -3.96
C THR A 180 -15.54 -0.28 -4.68
N LYS A 181 -16.69 -0.93 -4.92
CA LYS A 181 -17.90 -0.30 -5.44
C LYS A 181 -18.46 0.73 -4.46
N LYS A 182 -18.56 0.42 -3.18
CA LYS A 182 -19.01 1.38 -2.14
C LYS A 182 -18.07 2.58 -2.02
N LEU A 183 -16.79 2.41 -2.29
CA LEU A 183 -15.76 3.47 -2.27
C LEU A 183 -15.64 4.21 -3.60
N ASP A 184 -16.41 3.83 -4.61
CA ASP A 184 -16.36 4.35 -5.99
C ASP A 184 -14.96 4.25 -6.62
N PHE A 185 -14.25 3.15 -6.36
CA PHE A 185 -12.96 2.88 -6.97
C PHE A 185 -13.10 2.03 -8.24
N HIS A 186 -12.94 2.65 -9.39
CA HIS A 186 -12.68 1.95 -10.65
C HIS A 186 -11.21 1.61 -10.69
N LEU A 187 -10.88 0.35 -10.39
CA LEU A 187 -9.51 -0.07 -10.15
C LEU A 187 -8.65 -0.02 -11.42
N GLU A 188 -7.53 0.67 -11.34
CA GLU A 188 -6.57 0.81 -12.45
C GLU A 188 -5.28 0.02 -12.19
N GLN A 189 -4.90 -0.14 -10.93
CA GLN A 189 -3.68 -0.82 -10.52
C GLN A 189 -4.04 -2.13 -9.80
N VAL A 190 -4.07 -3.21 -10.57
CA VAL A 190 -4.37 -4.55 -10.09
C VAL A 190 -3.37 -5.56 -10.65
N GLN A 191 -3.08 -6.59 -9.87
CA GLN A 191 -2.18 -7.66 -10.25
C GLN A 191 -2.64 -9.00 -9.68
N ASP A 192 -2.41 -10.07 -10.43
CA ASP A 192 -2.45 -11.42 -9.86
C ASP A 192 -1.15 -11.69 -9.10
N PHE A 193 -1.26 -12.40 -7.98
CA PHE A 193 -0.07 -12.80 -7.24
C PHE A 193 0.93 -13.52 -8.14
N THR A 194 2.16 -13.01 -8.13
CA THR A 194 3.30 -13.61 -8.83
C THR A 194 4.31 -14.07 -7.78
N PRO A 195 4.60 -15.37 -7.71
CA PRO A 195 5.59 -15.88 -6.80
C PRO A 195 6.95 -15.20 -6.99
N THR A 196 7.48 -14.63 -5.93
CA THR A 196 8.81 -13.99 -5.92
C THR A 196 9.73 -14.82 -5.03
N PRO A 197 10.88 -15.28 -5.51
CA PRO A 197 11.81 -16.10 -4.73
C PRO A 197 12.10 -15.51 -3.35
N MET A 198 12.32 -16.37 -2.35
CA MET A 198 12.68 -16.01 -0.97
C MET A 198 11.59 -15.22 -0.20
N THR A 199 10.34 -15.27 -0.64
CA THR A 199 9.23 -14.67 0.12
C THR A 199 8.36 -15.72 0.79
N VAL A 200 7.85 -15.38 1.98
CA VAL A 200 6.92 -16.25 2.75
C VAL A 200 5.67 -16.59 1.93
N SER A 201 5.16 -15.63 1.16
CA SER A 201 3.99 -15.85 0.30
C SER A 201 4.28 -16.86 -0.81
N THR A 202 5.49 -16.86 -1.39
CA THR A 202 5.88 -17.85 -2.40
C THR A 202 6.00 -19.24 -1.79
N GLU A 203 6.54 -19.35 -0.58
CA GLU A 203 6.63 -20.62 0.14
C GLU A 203 5.24 -21.17 0.43
N ALA A 204 4.32 -20.34 0.95
CA ALA A 204 2.93 -20.73 1.17
C ALA A 204 2.22 -21.13 -0.14
N TRP A 205 2.45 -20.38 -1.23
CA TRP A 205 1.89 -20.69 -2.56
C TRP A 205 2.36 -22.05 -3.07
N TYR A 206 3.65 -22.34 -2.93
CA TYR A 206 4.24 -23.58 -3.42
C TYR A 206 3.82 -24.79 -2.58
N THR A 207 3.97 -24.69 -1.27
CA THR A 207 3.75 -25.80 -0.32
C THR A 207 2.27 -26.04 0.01
N GLY A 208 1.41 -25.03 -0.12
CA GLY A 208 0.01 -25.08 0.31
C GLY A 208 -0.18 -25.02 1.82
N VAL A 209 0.86 -24.63 2.57
CA VAL A 209 0.80 -24.43 4.02
C VAL A 209 1.45 -23.11 4.44
N HIS A 210 0.98 -22.56 5.55
CA HIS A 210 1.59 -21.37 6.14
C HIS A 210 2.96 -21.72 6.75
N PRO A 211 4.07 -21.07 6.35
CA PRO A 211 5.42 -21.50 6.73
C PRO A 211 5.75 -21.50 8.23
N TYR A 212 5.00 -20.74 9.03
CA TYR A 212 5.22 -20.66 10.47
C TYR A 212 4.24 -21.46 11.31
N THR A 213 2.97 -21.60 10.86
CA THR A 213 1.93 -22.32 11.61
C THR A 213 1.67 -23.71 11.08
N LEU A 214 2.13 -24.01 9.86
CA LEU A 214 1.90 -25.25 9.12
C LEU A 214 0.42 -25.54 8.83
N GLU A 215 -0.44 -24.55 9.00
CA GLU A 215 -1.85 -24.66 8.64
C GLU A 215 -2.03 -24.66 7.12
N PRO A 216 -2.99 -25.43 6.57
CA PRO A 216 -3.29 -25.44 5.15
C PRO A 216 -3.68 -24.03 4.64
N VAL A 217 -3.13 -23.65 3.49
CA VAL A 217 -3.42 -22.38 2.84
C VAL A 217 -3.79 -22.64 1.38
N PHE A 218 -5.02 -22.28 1.02
CA PHE A 218 -5.45 -22.31 -0.38
C PHE A 218 -4.62 -21.35 -1.22
N SER A 219 -4.33 -21.75 -2.46
CA SER A 219 -3.64 -20.87 -3.44
C SER A 219 -4.15 -21.16 -4.84
N ALA A 220 -4.65 -20.14 -5.52
CA ALA A 220 -5.03 -20.22 -6.93
C ALA A 220 -3.77 -20.43 -7.80
N LYS A 221 -3.62 -21.62 -8.38
CA LYS A 221 -2.44 -22.01 -9.18
C LYS A 221 -2.72 -22.06 -10.67
N THR A 222 -3.94 -22.42 -11.05
CA THR A 222 -4.33 -22.56 -12.46
C THR A 222 -4.76 -21.22 -13.06
N PRO A 223 -4.60 -21.02 -14.38
CA PRO A 223 -5.12 -19.84 -15.06
C PRO A 223 -6.61 -19.61 -14.84
N ARG A 224 -7.40 -20.70 -14.76
CA ARG A 224 -8.83 -20.64 -14.51
C ARG A 224 -9.16 -20.08 -13.12
N GLU A 225 -8.50 -20.57 -12.08
CA GLU A 225 -8.68 -20.08 -10.70
C GLU A 225 -8.27 -18.60 -10.58
N LYS A 226 -7.15 -18.22 -11.19
CA LYS A 226 -6.71 -16.83 -11.21
C LYS A 226 -7.70 -15.91 -11.92
N LEU A 227 -8.23 -16.34 -13.06
CA LEU A 227 -9.22 -15.58 -13.80
C LEU A 227 -10.53 -15.43 -13.01
N ALA A 228 -10.98 -16.50 -12.32
CA ALA A 228 -12.17 -16.49 -11.47
C ALA A 228 -12.08 -15.44 -10.35
N GLN A 229 -10.88 -15.20 -9.83
CA GLN A 229 -10.63 -14.16 -8.84
C GLN A 229 -10.47 -12.77 -9.49
N ARG A 230 -9.66 -12.68 -10.53
CA ARG A 230 -9.30 -11.41 -11.17
C ARG A 230 -10.49 -10.63 -11.71
N MET A 231 -11.51 -11.30 -12.24
CA MET A 231 -12.68 -10.64 -12.85
C MET A 231 -13.38 -9.68 -11.89
N PHE A 232 -13.38 -9.96 -10.59
CA PHE A 232 -14.02 -9.12 -9.57
C PHE A 232 -13.41 -7.71 -9.45
N PHE A 233 -12.18 -7.51 -9.87
CA PHE A 233 -11.59 -6.16 -9.96
C PHE A 233 -12.34 -5.25 -10.93
N PHE A 234 -12.95 -5.84 -11.96
CA PHE A 234 -13.57 -5.13 -13.08
C PHE A 234 -15.09 -5.13 -13.00
N TRP A 235 -15.65 -5.16 -11.78
CA TRP A 235 -17.10 -5.17 -11.53
C TRP A 235 -17.87 -4.06 -12.27
N TYR A 236 -17.19 -2.95 -12.59
CA TYR A 236 -17.75 -1.79 -13.30
C TYR A 236 -17.80 -1.98 -14.83
N LYS A 237 -17.13 -3.00 -15.38
CA LYS A 237 -17.09 -3.26 -16.82
C LYS A 237 -18.29 -4.10 -17.26
N PRO A 238 -19.10 -3.62 -18.23
CA PRO A 238 -20.27 -4.37 -18.71
C PRO A 238 -19.94 -5.77 -19.24
N GLU A 239 -18.79 -5.91 -19.89
CA GLU A 239 -18.32 -7.18 -20.46
C GLU A 239 -18.03 -8.26 -19.40
N GLU A 240 -17.62 -7.87 -18.20
CA GLU A 240 -17.31 -8.79 -17.11
C GLU A 240 -18.57 -9.24 -16.33
N ARG A 241 -19.68 -8.51 -16.47
CA ARG A 241 -20.89 -8.70 -15.66
C ARG A 241 -21.42 -10.14 -15.69
N LYS A 242 -21.48 -10.75 -16.87
CA LYS A 242 -22.00 -12.12 -17.03
C LYS A 242 -21.11 -13.15 -16.34
N ALA A 243 -19.79 -12.98 -16.46
CA ALA A 243 -18.81 -13.85 -15.83
C ALA A 243 -18.88 -13.75 -14.31
N ILE A 244 -18.93 -12.53 -13.79
CA ILE A 244 -19.04 -12.25 -12.34
C ILE A 244 -20.34 -12.86 -11.77
N ILE A 245 -21.50 -12.67 -12.41
CA ILE A 245 -22.78 -13.25 -11.95
C ILE A 245 -22.69 -14.78 -11.92
N ASN A 246 -22.09 -15.40 -12.93
CA ASN A 246 -21.94 -16.85 -12.96
C ASN A 246 -21.03 -17.34 -11.82
N GLU A 247 -19.96 -16.62 -11.51
CA GLU A 247 -19.06 -16.98 -10.42
C GLU A 247 -19.71 -16.78 -9.05
N LEU A 248 -20.43 -15.67 -8.84
CA LEU A 248 -21.22 -15.44 -7.63
C LEU A 248 -22.22 -16.58 -7.37
N ARG A 249 -22.92 -17.07 -8.40
CA ARG A 249 -23.83 -18.22 -8.25
C ARG A 249 -23.12 -19.49 -7.83
N LYS A 250 -21.92 -19.77 -8.35
CA LYS A 250 -21.12 -20.95 -7.96
C LYS A 250 -20.69 -20.93 -6.50
N ILE A 251 -20.36 -19.74 -5.96
CA ILE A 251 -20.01 -19.58 -4.56
C ILE A 251 -21.22 -19.32 -3.65
N GLY A 252 -22.46 -19.48 -4.19
CA GLY A 252 -23.70 -19.37 -3.43
C GLY A 252 -24.12 -17.95 -3.06
N ARG A 253 -23.57 -16.93 -3.71
CA ARG A 253 -23.95 -15.52 -3.52
C ARG A 253 -24.92 -15.05 -4.59
N ASN A 254 -26.00 -14.40 -4.15
CA ASN A 254 -27.06 -13.87 -5.03
C ASN A 254 -27.25 -12.34 -4.87
N ASP A 255 -26.41 -11.71 -4.11
CA ASP A 255 -26.40 -10.28 -3.76
C ASP A 255 -25.63 -9.38 -4.72
#